data_752bb92a101612a8c2ae7e873db9221f
#
_entry.id   752bb92a101612a8c2ae7e873db9221f
#
_cell.length_a   1.000
_cell.length_b   1.000
_cell.length_c   1.000
_cell.angle_alpha   90.00
_cell.angle_beta   90.00
_cell.angle_gamma   90.00
#
_symmetry.space_group_name_H-M   'P 1'
#
loop_
_entity.id
_entity.type
_entity.pdbx_description
1 polymer ?
#
loop_
_entity_poly.entity_id
_entity_poly.type
_entity_poly.pdbx_seq_one_letter_code
_entity_poly.pdbx_strand_id
1 'polypeptide(L)'
;MTRETFSNLILDSESTLYRVAMSMLRNEKDCEDAVQTAVLTAFEKLGTLKHEEYFKTWLVRILINVCNKQLKSAAKTTELHDTDISSDSAEASTEIRMAIESLPVKIRQVVVLYYIEQFTVKEIKQILKIPEGTVKSRLSKGRELLKDYLTE
;
A
#
# COMPACT_ATOMS: atom_id res chain seq x y z
N MET A 1 14.68 17.52 -10.60
CA MET A 1 14.95 16.06 -10.73
C MET A 1 15.09 15.69 -12.20
N THR A 2 16.14 14.97 -12.54
CA THR A 2 16.36 14.51 -13.90
C THR A 2 15.53 13.25 -14.18
N ARG A 3 15.34 12.94 -15.47
CA ARG A 3 14.67 11.71 -15.88
C ARG A 3 15.38 10.48 -15.36
N GLU A 4 16.71 10.49 -15.37
CA GLU A 4 17.51 9.38 -14.87
C GLU A 4 17.34 9.18 -13.37
N THR A 5 17.37 10.26 -12.59
CA THR A 5 17.13 10.21 -11.14
C THR A 5 15.74 9.66 -10.83
N PHE A 6 14.73 10.14 -11.57
CA PHE A 6 13.36 9.64 -11.42
C PHE A 6 13.28 8.14 -11.67
N SER A 7 13.88 7.67 -12.78
CA SER A 7 13.85 6.24 -13.10
C SER A 7 14.51 5.39 -12.02
N ASN A 8 15.64 5.85 -11.49
CA ASN A 8 16.34 5.13 -10.43
C ASN A 8 15.52 5.06 -9.15
N LEU A 9 14.86 6.15 -8.78
CA LEU A 9 14.02 6.19 -7.59
C LEU A 9 12.77 5.30 -7.76
N ILE A 10 12.21 5.24 -8.95
CA ILE A 10 11.09 4.33 -9.24
C ILE A 10 11.54 2.87 -9.08
N LEU A 11 12.68 2.52 -9.66
CA LEU A 11 13.21 1.15 -9.54
C LEU A 11 13.47 0.77 -8.09
N ASP A 12 14.02 1.68 -7.31
CA ASP A 12 14.28 1.45 -5.88
C ASP A 12 12.99 1.26 -5.08
N SER A 13 11.89 1.84 -5.54
CA SER A 13 10.60 1.80 -4.84
C SER A 13 9.66 0.71 -5.37
N GLU A 14 10.03 0.01 -6.42
CA GLU A 14 9.14 -0.93 -7.12
C GLU A 14 8.55 -1.99 -6.20
N SER A 15 9.39 -2.63 -5.39
CA SER A 15 8.93 -3.66 -4.46
C SER A 15 7.92 -3.12 -3.45
N THR A 16 8.18 -1.93 -2.93
CA THR A 16 7.25 -1.26 -2.00
C THR A 16 5.89 -1.02 -2.68
N LEU A 17 5.92 -0.53 -3.91
CA LEU A 17 4.68 -0.23 -4.64
C LEU A 17 3.85 -1.50 -4.83
N TYR A 18 4.47 -2.59 -5.25
CA TYR A 18 3.76 -3.85 -5.45
C TYR A 18 3.20 -4.42 -4.16
N ARG A 19 3.98 -4.39 -3.07
CA ARG A 19 3.49 -4.90 -1.78
C ARG A 19 2.32 -4.10 -1.25
N VAL A 20 2.39 -2.77 -1.35
CA VAL A 20 1.30 -1.89 -0.90
C VAL A 20 0.05 -2.11 -1.76
N ALA A 21 0.21 -2.16 -3.08
CA ALA A 21 -0.92 -2.40 -3.98
C ALA A 21 -1.55 -3.76 -3.71
N MET A 22 -0.74 -4.81 -3.52
CA MET A 22 -1.24 -6.15 -3.27
C MET A 22 -2.02 -6.23 -1.96
N SER A 23 -1.58 -5.50 -0.93
CA SER A 23 -2.29 -5.45 0.35
C SER A 23 -3.69 -4.84 0.22
N MET A 24 -3.91 -3.99 -0.78
CA MET A 24 -5.20 -3.33 -1.00
C MET A 24 -6.05 -4.05 -2.04
N LEU A 25 -5.46 -4.44 -3.16
CA LEU A 25 -6.21 -4.95 -4.33
C LEU A 25 -6.28 -6.47 -4.38
N ARG A 26 -5.31 -7.17 -3.81
CA ARG A 26 -5.27 -8.63 -3.70
C ARG A 26 -5.31 -9.40 -5.03
N ASN A 27 -5.06 -8.72 -6.13
CA ASN A 27 -5.10 -9.31 -7.47
C ASN A 27 -3.87 -8.82 -8.23
N GLU A 28 -3.09 -9.74 -8.76
CA GLU A 28 -1.84 -9.42 -9.41
C GLU A 28 -2.01 -8.47 -10.60
N LYS A 29 -3.00 -8.73 -11.44
CA LYS A 29 -3.25 -7.88 -12.60
C LYS A 29 -3.66 -6.47 -12.20
N ASP A 30 -4.54 -6.35 -11.22
CA ASP A 30 -4.98 -5.05 -10.72
C ASP A 30 -3.82 -4.29 -10.09
N CYS A 31 -2.92 -5.00 -9.39
CA CYS A 31 -1.72 -4.39 -8.83
C CYS A 31 -0.79 -3.85 -9.90
N GLU A 32 -0.55 -4.62 -10.95
CA GLU A 32 0.28 -4.17 -12.07
C GLU A 32 -0.29 -2.91 -12.71
N ASP A 33 -1.60 -2.91 -12.95
CA ASP A 33 -2.28 -1.76 -13.54
C ASP A 33 -2.18 -0.54 -12.62
N ALA A 34 -2.37 -0.72 -11.32
CA ALA A 34 -2.29 0.37 -10.35
C ALA A 34 -0.87 0.94 -10.27
N VAL A 35 0.14 0.08 -10.24
CA VAL A 35 1.53 0.51 -10.17
C VAL A 35 1.91 1.29 -11.42
N GLN A 36 1.54 0.79 -12.61
CA GLN A 36 1.81 1.50 -13.86
C GLN A 36 1.13 2.86 -13.88
N THR A 37 -0.13 2.92 -13.48
CA THR A 37 -0.88 4.19 -13.41
C THR A 37 -0.23 5.16 -12.43
N ALA A 38 0.21 4.65 -11.28
CA ALA A 38 0.87 5.48 -10.26
C ALA A 38 2.19 6.05 -10.78
N VAL A 39 2.99 5.24 -11.46
CA VAL A 39 4.27 5.69 -12.03
C VAL A 39 4.05 6.77 -13.09
N LEU A 40 3.09 6.57 -13.98
CA LEU A 40 2.75 7.57 -14.99
C LEU A 40 2.24 8.86 -14.37
N THR A 41 1.38 8.74 -13.36
CA THR A 41 0.86 9.90 -12.63
C THR A 41 2.00 10.65 -11.94
N ALA A 42 2.91 9.91 -11.31
CA ALA A 42 4.08 10.52 -10.65
C ALA A 42 4.95 11.28 -11.65
N PHE A 43 5.17 10.71 -12.82
CA PHE A 43 5.94 11.38 -13.86
C PHE A 43 5.27 12.71 -14.29
N GLU A 44 3.96 12.67 -14.52
CA GLU A 44 3.20 13.87 -14.88
C GLU A 44 3.21 14.94 -13.80
N LYS A 45 3.19 14.54 -12.54
CA LYS A 45 3.13 15.45 -11.39
C LYS A 45 4.49 15.72 -10.76
N LEU A 46 5.56 15.34 -11.42
CA LEU A 46 6.91 15.47 -10.88
C LEU A 46 7.23 16.90 -10.46
N GLY A 47 6.73 17.88 -11.19
CA GLY A 47 6.92 19.29 -10.83
C GLY A 47 6.29 19.71 -9.51
N THR A 48 5.35 18.93 -8.98
CA THR A 48 4.72 19.23 -7.69
C THR A 48 5.53 18.74 -6.49
N LEU A 49 6.52 17.88 -6.74
CA LEU A 49 7.39 17.38 -5.68
C LEU A 49 8.44 18.45 -5.38
N LYS A 50 8.38 19.00 -4.18
CA LYS A 50 9.26 20.11 -3.76
C LYS A 50 10.62 19.63 -3.23
N HIS A 51 10.66 18.43 -2.64
CA HIS A 51 11.85 17.90 -2.00
C HIS A 51 12.03 16.43 -2.39
N GLU A 52 13.15 16.11 -3.02
CA GLU A 52 13.45 14.73 -3.48
C GLU A 52 13.47 13.73 -2.32
N GLU A 53 13.81 14.17 -1.13
CA GLU A 53 13.85 13.31 0.06
C GLU A 53 12.49 12.74 0.43
N TYR A 54 11.40 13.37 -0.01
CA TYR A 54 10.03 12.88 0.23
C TYR A 54 9.46 12.10 -0.94
N PHE A 55 10.30 11.74 -1.91
CA PHE A 55 9.85 11.06 -3.12
C PHE A 55 9.07 9.78 -2.82
N LYS A 56 9.61 8.92 -1.96
CA LYS A 56 8.97 7.63 -1.66
C LYS A 56 7.60 7.80 -1.01
N THR A 57 7.49 8.68 -0.03
CA THR A 57 6.22 8.98 0.63
C THR A 57 5.20 9.54 -0.36
N TRP A 58 5.63 10.48 -1.18
CA TRP A 58 4.81 11.11 -2.22
C TRP A 58 4.33 10.09 -3.25
N LEU A 59 5.21 9.20 -3.69
CA LEU A 59 4.90 8.16 -4.67
C LEU A 59 3.89 7.15 -4.11
N VAL A 60 4.10 6.69 -2.88
CA VAL A 60 3.19 5.73 -2.24
C VAL A 60 1.81 6.34 -2.06
N ARG A 61 1.74 7.63 -1.73
CA ARG A 61 0.45 8.34 -1.65
C ARG A 61 -0.28 8.34 -3.00
N ILE A 62 0.45 8.61 -4.09
CA ILE A 62 -0.14 8.55 -5.44
C ILE A 62 -0.68 7.15 -5.71
N LEU A 63 0.09 6.12 -5.38
CA LEU A 63 -0.33 4.72 -5.55
C LEU A 63 -1.61 4.42 -4.76
N ILE A 64 -1.66 4.82 -3.50
CA ILE A 64 -2.84 4.55 -2.66
C ILE A 64 -4.08 5.25 -3.22
N ASN A 65 -3.93 6.48 -3.73
CA ASN A 65 -5.04 7.16 -4.38
C ASN A 65 -5.54 6.39 -5.61
N VAL A 66 -4.62 5.84 -6.40
CA VAL A 66 -4.97 4.99 -7.55
C VAL A 66 -5.71 3.73 -7.09
N CYS A 67 -5.18 3.06 -6.09
CA CYS A 67 -5.81 1.85 -5.54
C CYS A 67 -7.21 2.13 -4.98
N ASN A 68 -7.38 3.25 -4.28
CA ASN A 68 -8.68 3.64 -3.74
C ASN A 68 -9.71 3.86 -4.86
N LYS A 69 -9.29 4.47 -5.97
CA LYS A 69 -10.17 4.66 -7.12
C LYS A 69 -10.58 3.33 -7.74
N GLN A 70 -9.65 2.40 -7.86
CA GLN A 70 -9.94 1.06 -8.39
C GLN A 70 -10.93 0.32 -7.49
N LEU A 71 -10.76 0.40 -6.17
CA LEU A 71 -11.65 -0.24 -5.22
C LEU A 71 -13.07 0.35 -5.30
N LYS A 72 -13.19 1.65 -5.46
CA LYS A 72 -14.48 2.29 -5.64
C LYS A 72 -15.17 1.86 -6.92
N SER A 73 -14.43 1.75 -8.01
CA SER A 73 -14.97 1.30 -9.29
C SER A 73 -15.44 -0.15 -9.20
N ALA A 74 -14.67 -1.02 -8.56
CA ALA A 74 -15.04 -2.42 -8.37
C ALA A 74 -16.30 -2.56 -7.51
N ALA A 75 -16.42 -1.74 -6.47
CA ALA A 75 -17.61 -1.75 -5.61
C ALA A 75 -18.89 -1.40 -6.36
N LYS A 76 -18.79 -0.55 -7.39
CA LYS A 76 -19.94 -0.14 -8.20
C LYS A 76 -20.40 -1.21 -9.17
N THR A 77 -19.52 -2.14 -9.55
CA THR A 77 -19.85 -3.17 -10.53
C THR A 77 -20.43 -4.44 -9.91
N THR A 78 -20.51 -4.53 -8.60
CA THR A 78 -21.11 -5.63 -7.83
C THR A 78 -20.58 -7.03 -8.16
N GLU A 79 -19.57 -7.18 -8.94
CA GLU A 79 -18.96 -8.48 -9.18
C GLU A 79 -17.89 -8.74 -8.13
N LEU A 80 -18.25 -9.64 -7.23
CA LEU A 80 -17.30 -10.21 -6.30
C LEU A 80 -16.38 -11.12 -7.09
N HIS A 81 -15.24 -10.62 -7.47
CA HIS A 81 -14.19 -11.49 -7.94
C HIS A 81 -13.57 -12.15 -6.73
N ASP A 82 -13.79 -13.43 -6.62
CA ASP A 82 -12.98 -14.25 -5.75
C ASP A 82 -11.56 -14.12 -6.24
N THR A 83 -10.82 -13.29 -5.56
CA THR A 83 -9.43 -13.11 -5.88
C THR A 83 -8.67 -14.34 -5.40
N ASP A 84 -8.29 -15.15 -6.33
CA ASP A 84 -7.31 -16.19 -6.06
C ASP A 84 -6.03 -15.48 -5.66
N ILE A 85 -5.75 -15.53 -4.39
CA ILE A 85 -4.49 -15.03 -3.87
C ILE A 85 -3.46 -16.05 -4.25
N SER A 86 -2.80 -15.83 -5.38
CA SER A 86 -1.68 -16.67 -5.74
C SER A 86 -0.54 -16.36 -4.80
N SER A 87 -0.25 -17.30 -3.95
CA SER A 87 0.73 -17.18 -2.90
C SER A 87 2.11 -17.57 -3.41
N ASP A 88 2.70 -16.75 -4.26
CA ASP A 88 4.03 -17.08 -4.78
C ASP A 88 5.19 -16.45 -4.03
N SER A 89 4.96 -15.67 -3.00
CA SER A 89 6.07 -15.18 -2.19
C SER A 89 6.34 -16.16 -1.06
N ALA A 90 7.25 -17.05 -1.30
CA ALA A 90 7.55 -18.18 -0.44
C ALA A 90 8.27 -17.83 0.87
N GLU A 91 8.50 -16.57 1.18
CA GLU A 91 9.42 -16.22 2.26
C GLU A 91 8.78 -15.71 3.54
N ALA A 92 7.55 -15.24 3.50
CA ALA A 92 6.85 -14.88 4.71
C ALA A 92 6.14 -16.13 5.23
N SER A 93 6.17 -16.35 6.53
CA SER A 93 5.35 -17.36 7.13
C SER A 93 3.93 -17.20 6.59
N THR A 94 3.39 -18.25 6.01
CA THR A 94 2.03 -18.27 5.45
C THR A 94 1.01 -17.82 6.50
N GLU A 95 1.26 -18.18 7.75
CA GLU A 95 0.43 -17.83 8.88
C GLU A 95 0.34 -16.32 9.11
N ILE A 96 1.49 -15.65 9.13
CA ILE A 96 1.55 -14.20 9.32
C ILE A 96 0.88 -13.49 8.15
N ARG A 97 1.14 -13.95 6.95
CA ARG A 97 0.54 -13.40 5.74
C ARG A 97 -0.97 -13.50 5.77
N MET A 98 -1.49 -14.67 6.12
CA MET A 98 -2.93 -14.88 6.22
C MET A 98 -3.54 -14.02 7.34
N ALA A 99 -2.82 -13.84 8.44
CA ALA A 99 -3.27 -12.98 9.53
C ALA A 99 -3.40 -11.52 9.06
N ILE A 100 -2.41 -11.03 8.33
CA ILE A 100 -2.45 -9.66 7.79
C ILE A 100 -3.59 -9.52 6.77
N GLU A 101 -3.77 -10.50 5.91
CA GLU A 101 -4.85 -10.50 4.92
C GLU A 101 -6.25 -10.54 5.55
N SER A 102 -6.37 -11.07 6.76
CA SER A 102 -7.64 -11.11 7.48
C SER A 102 -8.08 -9.76 8.02
N LEU A 103 -7.16 -8.79 8.10
CA LEU A 103 -7.46 -7.48 8.66
C LEU A 103 -8.37 -6.66 7.72
N PRO A 104 -9.28 -5.86 8.29
CA PRO A 104 -10.03 -4.88 7.47
C PRO A 104 -9.07 -3.97 6.71
N VAL A 105 -9.46 -3.54 5.51
CA VAL A 105 -8.59 -2.79 4.59
C VAL A 105 -7.88 -1.62 5.27
N LYS A 106 -8.63 -0.79 5.99
CA LYS A 106 -8.06 0.41 6.61
C LYS A 106 -7.03 0.10 7.68
N ILE A 107 -7.23 -0.98 8.42
CA ILE A 107 -6.28 -1.42 9.45
C ILE A 107 -5.08 -2.09 8.79
N ARG A 108 -5.33 -2.92 7.78
CA ARG A 108 -4.26 -3.57 7.03
C ARG A 108 -3.31 -2.56 6.39
N GLN A 109 -3.83 -1.45 5.84
CA GLN A 109 -3.01 -0.39 5.27
C GLN A 109 -1.97 0.13 6.25
N VAL A 110 -2.39 0.52 7.44
CA VAL A 110 -1.43 1.08 8.40
C VAL A 110 -0.46 0.02 8.91
N VAL A 111 -0.91 -1.23 9.08
CA VAL A 111 -0.04 -2.33 9.50
C VAL A 111 1.05 -2.58 8.44
N VAL A 112 0.67 -2.67 7.19
CA VAL A 112 1.63 -2.90 6.09
C VAL A 112 2.61 -1.72 5.97
N LEU A 113 2.10 -0.50 6.00
CA LEU A 113 2.96 0.69 5.88
C LEU A 113 3.94 0.81 7.05
N TYR A 114 3.50 0.51 8.25
CA TYR A 114 4.34 0.67 9.42
C TYR A 114 5.30 -0.51 9.64
N TYR A 115 4.79 -1.73 9.68
CA TYR A 115 5.58 -2.91 10.05
C TYR A 115 6.35 -3.50 8.88
N ILE A 116 5.80 -3.48 7.69
CA ILE A 116 6.45 -4.10 6.53
C ILE A 116 7.29 -3.08 5.77
N GLU A 117 6.73 -1.91 5.46
CA GLU A 117 7.44 -0.90 4.69
C GLU A 117 8.23 0.08 5.54
N GLN A 118 8.06 0.02 6.87
CA GLN A 118 8.84 0.78 7.83
C GLN A 118 8.68 2.31 7.74
N PHE A 119 7.51 2.76 7.29
CA PHE A 119 7.19 4.18 7.35
C PHE A 119 6.89 4.58 8.80
N THR A 120 7.27 5.81 9.16
CA THR A 120 6.94 6.36 10.47
C THR A 120 5.46 6.72 10.54
N VAL A 121 4.94 6.88 11.76
CA VAL A 121 3.56 7.34 11.94
C VAL A 121 3.31 8.67 11.24
N LYS A 122 4.28 9.59 11.29
CA LYS A 122 4.17 10.90 10.61
C LYS A 122 4.09 10.75 9.09
N GLU A 123 4.88 9.84 8.54
CA GLU A 123 4.84 9.56 7.10
C GLU A 123 3.51 8.94 6.70
N ILE A 124 3.00 7.99 7.50
CA ILE A 124 1.71 7.34 7.23
C ILE A 124 0.57 8.37 7.28
N LYS A 125 0.62 9.29 8.24
CA LYS A 125 -0.32 10.40 8.30
C LYS A 125 -0.36 11.16 6.98
N GLN A 126 0.79 11.46 6.42
CA GLN A 126 0.89 12.18 5.14
C GLN A 126 0.43 11.33 3.96
N ILE A 127 0.80 10.05 3.95
CA ILE A 127 0.43 9.13 2.88
C ILE A 127 -1.09 8.95 2.81
N LEU A 128 -1.72 8.71 3.95
CA LEU A 128 -3.15 8.40 4.01
C LEU A 128 -4.03 9.63 4.22
N LYS A 129 -3.45 10.77 4.55
CA LYS A 129 -4.18 12.01 4.88
C LYS A 129 -5.19 11.81 6.01
N ILE A 130 -4.75 11.21 7.09
CA ILE A 130 -5.56 10.99 8.29
C ILE A 130 -4.82 11.54 9.50
N PRO A 131 -5.52 11.87 10.59
CA PRO A 131 -4.86 12.34 11.80
C PRO A 131 -3.89 11.31 12.37
N GLU A 132 -2.85 11.78 13.04
CA GLU A 132 -1.85 10.92 13.68
C GLU A 132 -2.50 9.97 14.69
N GLY A 133 -3.47 10.47 15.46
CA GLY A 133 -4.21 9.64 16.42
C GLY A 133 -4.94 8.49 15.75
N THR A 134 -5.47 8.72 14.54
CA THR A 134 -6.14 7.68 13.76
C THR A 134 -5.13 6.61 13.32
N VAL A 135 -3.94 7.02 12.90
CA VAL A 135 -2.88 6.05 12.55
C VAL A 135 -2.57 5.17 13.76
N LYS A 136 -2.36 5.79 14.91
CA LYS A 136 -2.01 5.07 16.15
C LYS A 136 -3.12 4.13 16.59
N SER A 137 -4.37 4.57 16.54
CA SER A 137 -5.51 3.72 16.97
C SER A 137 -5.70 2.55 16.03
N ARG A 138 -5.51 2.75 14.72
CA ARG A 138 -5.59 1.65 13.74
C ARG A 138 -4.45 0.66 13.92
N LEU A 139 -3.24 1.13 14.23
CA LEU A 139 -2.12 0.24 14.54
C LEU A 139 -2.38 -0.58 15.80
N SER A 140 -2.92 0.07 16.82
CA SER A 140 -3.27 -0.63 18.08
C SER A 140 -4.33 -1.71 17.82
N LYS A 141 -5.37 -1.37 17.06
CA LYS A 141 -6.40 -2.34 16.69
C LYS A 141 -5.84 -3.48 15.86
N GLY A 142 -4.93 -3.14 14.95
CA GLY A 142 -4.26 -4.15 14.12
C GLY A 142 -3.47 -5.14 14.94
N ARG A 143 -2.71 -4.66 15.93
CA ARG A 143 -1.96 -5.54 16.84
C ARG A 143 -2.88 -6.45 17.62
N GLU A 144 -4.00 -5.92 18.11
CA GLU A 144 -4.99 -6.69 18.85
C GLU A 144 -5.59 -7.80 17.98
N LEU A 145 -6.00 -7.46 16.77
CA LEU A 145 -6.60 -8.44 15.84
C LEU A 145 -5.60 -9.51 15.41
N LEU A 146 -4.35 -9.11 15.16
CA LEU A 146 -3.30 -10.06 14.80
C LEU A 146 -3.00 -11.02 15.93
N LYS A 147 -2.94 -10.52 17.16
CA LYS A 147 -2.73 -11.35 18.33
C LYS A 147 -3.86 -12.37 18.48
N ASP A 148 -5.10 -11.94 18.33
CA ASP A 148 -6.26 -12.82 18.44
C ASP A 148 -6.22 -13.89 17.36
N TYR A 149 -5.90 -13.52 16.13
CA TYR A 149 -5.82 -14.45 15.02
C TYR A 149 -4.74 -15.52 15.24
N LEU A 150 -3.56 -15.10 15.71
CA LEU A 150 -2.41 -15.99 15.85
C LEU A 150 -2.47 -16.88 17.09
N THR A 151 -3.30 -16.53 18.06
CA THR A 151 -3.43 -17.30 19.30
C THR A 151 -4.60 -18.30 19.31
N GLU A 152 -5.40 -18.32 18.27
CA GLU A 152 -6.49 -19.28 18.14
C GLU A 152 -6.00 -20.66 17.75
#